data_60fdd54efcc815ea1e3825796c05f203
#
_entry.id   60fdd54efcc815ea1e3825796c05f203
#
_cell.length_a   1.000
_cell.length_b   1.000
_cell.length_c   1.000
_cell.angle_alpha   90.00
_cell.angle_beta   90.00
_cell.angle_gamma   90.00
#
_symmetry.space_group_name_H-M   'P 1'
#
loop_
_entity.id
_entity.type
_entity.pdbx_description
1 polymer ?
#
loop_
_entity_poly.entity_id
_entity_poly.type
_entity_poly.pdbx_seq_one_letter_code
_entity_poly.pdbx_strand_id
1 'polypeptide(L)'
;MRTAAYNVGVASDRRRRKNVPRHILFKQGFCKRERKQMKKRRIKGIQMIPYGLLAGVMIEDSTEERKREVRLTEISSEGFRIRLCRREKAEENISEKNIYPKAFKICFYQMDQAEYREIEIRHFQIEAGEQTEFYQAYDIFTEQEDYKEAFQKLCVEYSRYISLKLEEDDAHLAQEMTGYPAQEEEEHFKNETEQNKMWFQNAEIFWNLPVELAVELDQPKLYNQYLTRPIERFMKEYWQQHGIEDARILGRRPERLYIGNQFCPHLFPKEEQLFALLEKADKERMEVTVAFSFIREDRLAQTEQLLIRLDQWCEQQETSGAEKKRLEVVVNDWGMAHLVKRTKYLIPCLGTLLNKRKKDPRMSYKMGDKTLLEQNNLNAEFYRTYLEESFGISSYEWESCGYTQEIPQKMQNHLHVPFYQTNTSSYCTLCAVLEHGERGKQRDRKKCPAPCQEHSFFYPKHLYMKGKYNSLFALDKHLLDEPEQLKRELGIKWNRLVVNLL
;
A
#
# COMPACT_ATOMS: atom_id res chain seq x y z
N MET A 1 1.97 34.97 -11.79
CA MET A 1 0.98 36.05 -11.45
C MET A 1 0.55 35.84 -10.00
N ARG A 2 0.97 36.84 -9.24
CA ARG A 2 0.46 37.32 -7.93
C ARG A 2 0.07 36.29 -6.82
N THR A 3 0.98 36.19 -5.90
CA THR A 3 0.86 35.87 -4.49
C THR A 3 -0.16 36.75 -3.75
N ALA A 4 -1.00 36.14 -2.93
CA ALA A 4 -1.78 36.84 -1.90
C ALA A 4 -1.33 36.35 -0.52
N ALA A 5 -0.63 37.22 0.19
CA ALA A 5 -0.26 37.06 1.58
C ALA A 5 -1.44 37.52 2.46
N TYR A 6 -1.82 36.72 3.45
CA TYR A 6 -2.72 37.14 4.54
C TYR A 6 -1.92 37.55 5.76
N ASN A 7 -1.87 38.85 6.03
CA ASN A 7 -1.46 39.39 7.29
C ASN A 7 -2.65 39.38 8.26
N VAL A 8 -2.49 38.76 9.42
CA VAL A 8 -3.42 38.93 10.56
C VAL A 8 -2.71 39.79 11.60
N GLY A 9 -3.20 41.03 11.71
CA GLY A 9 -2.73 42.00 12.68
C GLY A 9 -3.17 41.66 14.10
N VAL A 10 -2.23 41.77 15.02
CA VAL A 10 -2.47 41.73 16.47
C VAL A 10 -2.88 43.14 16.92
N ALA A 11 -4.09 43.27 17.41
CA ALA A 11 -4.55 44.50 18.10
C ALA A 11 -4.35 44.34 19.60
N SER A 12 -3.51 45.18 20.13
CA SER A 12 -3.34 45.41 21.59
C SER A 12 -4.49 46.24 22.13
N ASP A 13 -5.14 45.79 23.20
CA ASP A 13 -5.98 46.65 24.02
C ASP A 13 -5.51 46.69 25.45
N ARG A 14 -5.04 47.89 25.85
CA ARG A 14 -4.74 48.27 27.24
C ARG A 14 -5.92 49.12 27.74
N ARG A 15 -6.43 48.78 28.91
CA ARG A 15 -7.05 49.62 29.98
C ARG A 15 -8.14 48.80 30.71
N ARG A 16 -8.19 48.72 32.03
CA ARG A 16 -8.18 49.66 33.11
C ARG A 16 -8.15 48.90 34.47
N ARG A 17 -7.31 49.40 35.35
CA ARG A 17 -7.37 49.10 36.80
C ARG A 17 -8.60 49.79 37.43
N LYS A 18 -9.31 49.09 38.31
CA LYS A 18 -10.08 49.72 39.38
C LYS A 18 -9.81 49.00 40.71
N ASN A 19 -9.45 49.84 41.69
CA ASN A 19 -9.24 49.51 43.11
C ASN A 19 -10.57 49.23 43.78
N VAL A 20 -10.60 48.29 44.76
CA VAL A 20 -11.54 48.26 45.89
C VAL A 20 -10.83 47.60 47.08
N PRO A 21 -11.19 47.96 48.37
CA PRO A 21 -10.22 48.11 49.43
C PRO A 21 -10.14 46.93 50.42
N ARG A 22 -9.08 47.04 51.28
CA ARG A 22 -8.84 46.20 52.46
C ARG A 22 -9.92 46.39 53.54
N HIS A 23 -10.30 45.28 54.18
CA HIS A 23 -10.44 45.06 55.61
C HIS A 23 -10.96 43.63 55.83
N ILE A 24 -10.40 42.83 56.66
CA ILE A 24 -10.46 42.52 58.08
C ILE A 24 -9.69 41.20 58.33
N LEU A 25 -8.90 41.25 59.39
CA LEU A 25 -8.17 40.14 59.98
C LEU A 25 -9.08 39.07 60.56
N PHE A 26 -8.75 37.78 60.41
CA PHE A 26 -8.85 36.77 61.43
C PHE A 26 -7.67 35.83 61.42
N LYS A 27 -6.95 35.79 62.56
CA LYS A 27 -5.86 34.83 62.81
C LYS A 27 -6.47 33.46 63.11
N GLN A 28 -6.07 32.44 62.35
CA GLN A 28 -5.95 31.08 62.85
C GLN A 28 -4.78 30.42 62.19
N GLY A 29 -3.81 29.99 62.99
CA GLY A 29 -2.60 29.30 62.50
C GLY A 29 -2.90 27.90 62.01
N PHE A 30 -2.64 27.70 60.74
CA PHE A 30 -2.49 26.37 60.20
C PHE A 30 -1.11 26.30 59.56
N CYS A 31 -0.31 25.39 60.08
CA CYS A 31 1.01 25.02 59.58
C CYS A 31 0.90 24.66 58.08
N LYS A 32 1.26 25.59 57.19
CA LYS A 32 1.42 25.32 55.77
C LYS A 32 2.71 24.52 55.62
N ARG A 33 2.59 23.19 55.57
CA ARG A 33 3.57 22.39 54.89
C ARG A 33 3.58 22.83 53.40
N GLU A 34 4.56 23.59 53.01
CA GLU A 34 4.85 23.85 51.61
C GLU A 34 5.09 22.51 50.93
N ARG A 35 4.07 21.99 50.26
CA ARG A 35 4.29 20.98 49.21
C ARG A 35 5.06 21.72 48.10
N LYS A 36 6.38 21.59 48.06
CA LYS A 36 7.16 21.83 46.83
C LYS A 36 6.49 21.01 45.77
N GLN A 37 5.76 21.63 44.85
CA GLN A 37 5.38 21.00 43.59
C GLN A 37 6.70 20.63 42.88
N MET A 38 7.11 19.38 43.01
CA MET A 38 8.19 18.85 42.16
C MET A 38 7.73 19.08 40.72
N LYS A 39 8.44 19.93 40.01
CA LYS A 39 8.22 20.07 38.53
C LYS A 39 8.30 18.69 37.94
N LYS A 40 7.20 18.19 37.41
CA LYS A 40 7.17 16.92 36.68
C LYS A 40 8.24 16.97 35.58
N ARG A 41 9.10 15.96 35.53
CA ARG A 41 10.08 15.79 34.45
C ARG A 41 9.33 15.66 33.13
N ARG A 42 9.83 16.23 32.07
CA ARG A 42 9.20 16.19 30.75
C ARG A 42 10.25 15.95 29.69
N ILE A 43 9.94 15.07 28.75
CA ILE A 43 10.75 14.90 27.53
C ILE A 43 10.72 16.21 26.76
N LYS A 44 11.92 16.68 26.38
CA LYS A 44 12.14 17.79 25.45
C LYS A 44 13.13 17.36 24.40
N GLY A 45 12.71 17.30 23.17
CA GLY A 45 13.52 16.76 22.10
C GLY A 45 13.01 17.10 20.72
N ILE A 46 13.32 16.27 19.76
CA ILE A 46 12.89 16.42 18.37
C ILE A 46 11.41 16.09 18.27
N GLN A 47 10.65 16.98 17.67
CA GLN A 47 9.22 16.83 17.37
C GLN A 47 9.02 16.70 15.86
N MET A 48 7.83 16.22 15.48
CA MET A 48 7.40 16.12 14.07
C MET A 48 8.34 15.26 13.20
N ILE A 49 8.91 14.21 13.79
CA ILE A 49 9.74 13.27 13.05
C ILE A 49 8.90 12.59 11.96
N PRO A 50 9.38 12.51 10.72
CA PRO A 50 8.69 11.80 9.65
C PRO A 50 8.39 10.36 10.05
N TYR A 51 7.15 9.92 9.80
CA TYR A 51 6.69 8.59 10.23
C TYR A 51 7.58 7.45 9.72
N GLY A 52 8.18 7.61 8.53
CA GLY A 52 9.10 6.63 7.95
C GLY A 52 10.43 6.50 8.68
N LEU A 53 10.84 7.47 9.50
CA LEU A 53 12.10 7.44 10.23
C LEU A 53 11.98 6.81 11.61
N LEU A 54 10.79 6.77 12.18
CA LEU A 54 10.58 6.32 13.55
C LEU A 54 9.19 5.68 13.74
N ALA A 55 9.15 4.48 14.27
CA ALA A 55 7.92 3.79 14.66
C ALA A 55 8.07 3.21 16.06
N GLY A 56 6.96 3.00 16.77
CA GLY A 56 6.98 2.45 18.12
C GLY A 56 5.87 1.46 18.38
N VAL A 57 6.18 0.43 19.15
CA VAL A 57 5.27 -0.60 19.62
C VAL A 57 5.39 -0.74 21.14
N MET A 58 4.28 -0.72 21.84
CA MET A 58 4.18 -1.02 23.25
C MET A 58 3.80 -2.49 23.44
N ILE A 59 4.54 -3.21 24.28
CA ILE A 59 4.30 -4.61 24.63
C ILE A 59 3.65 -4.65 26.00
N GLU A 60 2.41 -5.16 26.06
CA GLU A 60 1.59 -5.12 27.27
C GLU A 60 1.76 -6.37 28.15
N ASP A 61 2.15 -7.50 27.57
CA ASP A 61 2.38 -8.73 28.35
C ASP A 61 3.68 -9.45 27.95
N SER A 62 4.05 -10.46 28.74
CA SER A 62 5.28 -11.22 28.57
C SER A 62 5.23 -12.24 27.42
N THR A 63 4.06 -12.55 26.88
CA THR A 63 3.88 -13.51 25.78
C THR A 63 4.02 -12.85 24.42
N GLU A 64 4.22 -11.54 24.39
CA GLU A 64 4.23 -10.71 23.18
C GLU A 64 2.93 -10.75 22.34
N GLU A 65 1.86 -11.38 22.85
CA GLU A 65 0.58 -11.50 22.15
C GLU A 65 -0.20 -10.18 22.15
N ARG A 66 -0.01 -9.35 23.21
CA ARG A 66 -0.62 -8.03 23.31
C ARG A 66 0.37 -6.94 22.98
N LYS A 67 0.39 -6.57 21.70
CA LYS A 67 1.22 -5.51 21.16
C LYS A 67 0.32 -4.37 20.66
N ARG A 68 0.73 -3.14 20.92
CA ARG A 68 0.00 -1.95 20.49
C ARG A 68 0.93 -0.96 19.83
N GLU A 69 0.62 -0.57 18.60
CA GLU A 69 1.32 0.53 17.93
C GLU A 69 1.10 1.83 18.72
N VAL A 70 2.16 2.57 18.96
CA VAL A 70 2.12 3.85 19.64
C VAL A 70 2.71 4.95 18.77
N ARG A 71 2.09 6.12 18.80
CA ARG A 71 2.63 7.27 18.08
C ARG A 71 3.66 7.98 18.96
N LEU A 72 4.91 8.00 18.49
CA LEU A 72 5.93 8.85 19.06
C LEU A 72 5.71 10.29 18.58
N THR A 73 5.64 11.22 19.52
CA THR A 73 5.43 12.64 19.21
C THR A 73 6.64 13.51 19.53
N GLU A 74 7.54 13.01 20.36
CA GLU A 74 8.77 13.68 20.74
C GLU A 74 9.80 12.64 21.17
N ILE A 75 11.07 12.83 20.83
CA ILE A 75 12.18 11.93 21.17
C ILE A 75 13.41 12.71 21.59
N SER A 76 14.13 12.23 22.59
CA SER A 76 15.39 12.80 23.10
C SER A 76 16.34 11.69 23.55
N SER A 77 17.57 12.06 23.93
CA SER A 77 18.52 11.12 24.55
C SER A 77 18.06 10.55 25.89
N GLU A 78 17.10 11.21 26.57
CA GLU A 78 16.55 10.77 27.85
C GLU A 78 15.33 9.85 27.70
N GLY A 79 14.77 9.72 26.47
CA GLY A 79 13.58 8.95 26.21
C GLY A 79 12.68 9.57 25.16
N PHE A 80 11.41 9.20 25.19
CA PHE A 80 10.44 9.56 24.15
C PHE A 80 9.05 9.80 24.74
N ARG A 81 8.22 10.56 24.00
CA ARG A 81 6.82 10.81 24.32
C ARG A 81 5.93 10.04 23.37
N ILE A 82 4.95 9.35 23.92
CA ILE A 82 3.91 8.66 23.16
C ILE A 82 2.53 9.28 23.39
N ARG A 83 1.62 9.07 22.46
CA ARG A 83 0.19 9.38 22.60
C ARG A 83 -0.63 8.11 22.39
N LEU A 84 -1.56 7.87 23.33
CA LEU A 84 -2.56 6.81 23.24
C LEU A 84 -3.93 7.46 23.08
N CYS A 85 -4.71 6.97 22.08
CA CYS A 85 -6.08 7.43 21.89
C CYS A 85 -6.94 7.02 23.08
N ARG A 86 -7.79 7.93 23.56
CA ARG A 86 -8.85 7.63 24.50
C ARG A 86 -10.04 7.07 23.74
N ARG A 87 -10.44 5.85 24.06
CA ARG A 87 -11.70 5.29 23.56
C ARG A 87 -12.83 5.79 24.48
N GLU A 88 -14.03 6.04 23.94
CA GLU A 88 -15.20 6.58 24.65
C GLU A 88 -15.65 5.74 25.86
N LYS A 89 -15.26 4.49 25.95
CA LYS A 89 -15.47 3.66 27.13
C LYS A 89 -14.21 3.68 27.98
N ALA A 90 -14.33 4.31 29.16
CA ALA A 90 -13.34 4.62 30.18
C ALA A 90 -12.48 3.44 30.69
N GLU A 91 -11.89 2.63 29.82
CA GLU A 91 -11.30 1.40 30.28
C GLU A 91 -9.78 1.25 30.12
N GLU A 92 -9.06 2.20 29.51
CA GLU A 92 -7.65 1.96 29.20
C GLU A 92 -6.71 3.15 29.41
N ASN A 93 -6.74 3.76 30.57
CA ASN A 93 -5.59 4.54 31.03
C ASN A 93 -4.53 3.58 31.59
N ILE A 94 -3.26 3.73 31.17
CA ILE A 94 -2.13 2.96 31.74
C ILE A 94 -2.13 3.00 33.28
N SER A 95 -2.59 4.13 33.87
CA SER A 95 -2.66 4.31 35.32
C SER A 95 -3.90 3.71 36.04
N GLU A 96 -5.00 3.46 35.31
CA GLU A 96 -6.25 3.03 35.96
C GLU A 96 -6.48 1.52 35.96
N LYS A 97 -5.83 0.77 35.02
CA LYS A 97 -5.96 -0.69 34.95
C LYS A 97 -4.73 -1.47 35.43
N ASN A 98 -3.71 -0.84 36.00
CA ASN A 98 -2.45 -1.50 36.36
C ASN A 98 -1.78 -2.25 35.17
N ILE A 99 -2.09 -1.88 33.92
CA ILE A 99 -1.41 -2.41 32.75
C ILE A 99 -0.12 -1.61 32.60
N TYR A 100 0.93 -2.03 33.30
CA TYR A 100 2.27 -1.51 33.04
C TYR A 100 2.81 -2.22 31.81
N PRO A 101 3.18 -1.47 30.75
CA PRO A 101 3.85 -2.07 29.62
C PRO A 101 5.13 -2.79 30.07
N LYS A 102 5.38 -3.95 29.50
CA LYS A 102 6.58 -4.76 29.78
C LYS A 102 7.81 -4.22 29.05
N ALA A 103 7.60 -3.73 27.85
CA ALA A 103 8.63 -3.17 27.01
C ALA A 103 8.06 -2.21 25.98
N PHE A 104 8.94 -1.44 25.36
CA PHE A 104 8.70 -0.72 24.12
C PHE A 104 9.70 -1.20 23.06
N LYS A 105 9.24 -1.42 21.83
CA LYS A 105 10.10 -1.58 20.67
C LYS A 105 10.06 -0.29 19.85
N ILE A 106 11.20 0.32 19.65
CA ILE A 106 11.35 1.51 18.82
C ILE A 106 12.14 1.14 17.57
N CYS A 107 11.55 1.36 16.41
CA CYS A 107 12.16 1.08 15.11
C CYS A 107 12.73 2.37 14.54
N PHE A 108 14.04 2.46 14.42
CA PHE A 108 14.77 3.57 13.84
C PHE A 108 15.14 3.24 12.40
N TYR A 109 14.71 4.04 11.45
CA TYR A 109 15.14 3.88 10.07
C TYR A 109 16.55 4.42 9.89
N GLN A 110 17.45 3.61 9.33
CA GLN A 110 18.82 3.95 9.02
C GLN A 110 18.94 4.22 7.51
N MET A 111 19.05 5.50 7.12
CA MET A 111 19.04 5.90 5.71
C MET A 111 20.22 5.36 4.91
N ASP A 112 21.39 5.27 5.54
CA ASP A 112 22.63 4.76 4.92
C ASP A 112 22.57 3.26 4.59
N GLN A 113 21.76 2.49 5.33
CA GLN A 113 21.63 1.04 5.16
C GLN A 113 20.25 0.68 4.54
N ALA A 114 19.36 1.65 4.43
CA ALA A 114 17.97 1.47 4.02
C ALA A 114 17.22 0.36 4.83
N GLU A 115 17.52 0.28 6.13
CA GLU A 115 17.02 -0.75 7.04
C GLU A 115 16.44 -0.14 8.31
N TYR A 116 15.56 -0.89 8.99
CA TYR A 116 15.07 -0.54 10.32
C TYR A 116 15.91 -1.25 11.39
N ARG A 117 16.44 -0.47 12.33
CA ARG A 117 17.02 -1.00 13.56
C ARG A 117 15.98 -0.98 14.66
N GLU A 118 15.61 -2.14 15.20
CA GLU A 118 14.71 -2.25 16.35
C GLU A 118 15.49 -2.20 17.65
N ILE A 119 15.05 -1.35 18.58
CA ILE A 119 15.56 -1.27 19.96
C ILE A 119 14.44 -1.64 20.90
N GLU A 120 14.64 -2.69 21.70
CA GLU A 120 13.70 -3.09 22.73
C GLU A 120 14.09 -2.45 24.06
N ILE A 121 13.18 -1.65 24.62
CA ILE A 121 13.36 -0.90 25.86
C ILE A 121 12.56 -1.60 26.97
N ARG A 122 13.27 -2.25 27.90
CA ARG A 122 12.70 -2.98 29.03
C ARG A 122 12.81 -2.23 30.37
N HIS A 123 13.80 -1.34 30.48
CA HIS A 123 14.06 -0.55 31.68
C HIS A 123 13.70 0.91 31.42
N PHE A 124 12.60 1.34 31.98
CA PHE A 124 12.08 2.69 31.75
C PHE A 124 11.24 3.18 32.93
N GLN A 125 11.04 4.50 32.98
CA GLN A 125 10.10 5.17 33.87
C GLN A 125 9.03 5.85 33.04
N ILE A 126 7.78 5.82 33.50
CA ILE A 126 6.63 6.42 32.82
C ILE A 126 6.10 7.57 33.64
N GLU A 127 5.97 8.73 33.02
CA GLU A 127 5.26 9.87 33.60
C GLU A 127 4.05 10.25 32.75
N ALA A 128 2.88 10.39 33.38
CA ALA A 128 1.68 10.86 32.69
C ALA A 128 1.84 12.32 32.27
N GLY A 129 1.61 12.57 31.00
CA GLY A 129 1.71 13.86 30.33
C GLY A 129 0.38 14.59 30.22
N GLU A 130 0.22 15.29 29.11
CA GLU A 130 -0.99 16.02 28.76
C GLU A 130 -2.14 15.03 28.50
N GLN A 131 -3.31 15.39 28.97
CA GLN A 131 -4.56 14.68 28.69
C GLN A 131 -5.52 15.64 27.97
N THR A 132 -6.07 15.17 26.86
CA THR A 132 -7.14 15.84 26.12
C THR A 132 -8.37 14.93 26.05
N GLU A 133 -9.43 15.37 25.41
CA GLU A 133 -10.60 14.49 25.17
C GLU A 133 -10.26 13.34 24.19
N PHE A 134 -9.25 13.51 23.30
CA PHE A 134 -8.89 12.55 22.27
C PHE A 134 -7.74 11.63 22.65
N TYR A 135 -6.80 12.07 23.45
CA TYR A 135 -5.61 11.28 23.80
C TYR A 135 -5.06 11.57 25.19
N GLN A 136 -4.28 10.63 25.68
CA GLN A 136 -3.40 10.75 26.83
C GLN A 136 -1.95 10.63 26.37
N ALA A 137 -1.12 11.59 26.73
CA ALA A 137 0.32 11.54 26.49
C ALA A 137 1.07 10.91 27.68
N TYR A 138 2.16 10.21 27.39
CA TYR A 138 3.08 9.67 28.39
C TYR A 138 4.50 9.99 27.98
N ASP A 139 5.33 10.40 28.95
CA ASP A 139 6.77 10.54 28.82
C ASP A 139 7.45 9.28 29.33
N ILE A 140 8.22 8.62 28.48
CA ILE A 140 8.94 7.38 28.77
C ILE A 140 10.43 7.70 28.85
N PHE A 141 11.02 7.52 30.02
CA PHE A 141 12.43 7.78 30.28
C PHE A 141 13.23 6.48 30.32
N THR A 142 14.39 6.45 29.67
CA THR A 142 15.28 5.29 29.66
C THR A 142 16.75 5.73 29.67
N GLU A 143 17.58 4.90 30.31
CA GLU A 143 19.04 5.09 30.36
C GLU A 143 19.77 4.06 29.47
N GLN A 144 19.03 3.33 28.65
CA GLN A 144 19.53 2.23 27.83
C GLN A 144 20.50 2.76 26.75
N GLU A 145 21.73 2.25 26.70
CA GLU A 145 22.79 2.81 25.84
C GLU A 145 22.53 2.62 24.36
N ASP A 146 22.01 1.45 23.94
CA ASP A 146 21.65 1.17 22.54
C ASP A 146 20.56 2.11 22.02
N TYR A 147 19.63 2.54 22.90
CA TYR A 147 18.64 3.57 22.59
C TYR A 147 19.32 4.94 22.37
N LYS A 148 20.27 5.32 23.25
CA LYS A 148 20.99 6.60 23.13
C LYS A 148 21.81 6.66 21.84
N GLU A 149 22.50 5.55 21.49
CA GLU A 149 23.22 5.44 20.22
C GLU A 149 22.30 5.59 19.01
N ALA A 150 21.16 4.87 19.01
CA ALA A 150 20.18 4.94 17.94
C ALA A 150 19.57 6.36 17.82
N PHE A 151 19.33 7.03 18.95
CA PHE A 151 18.88 8.41 18.95
C PHE A 151 19.94 9.38 18.38
N GLN A 152 21.21 9.23 18.74
CA GLN A 152 22.28 10.05 18.17
C GLN A 152 22.37 9.91 16.65
N LYS A 153 22.30 8.68 16.16
CA LYS A 153 22.26 8.41 14.71
C LYS A 153 21.04 9.06 14.07
N LEU A 154 19.87 8.92 14.67
CA LEU A 154 18.63 9.57 14.20
C LEU A 154 18.78 11.08 14.10
N CYS A 155 19.46 11.75 15.05
CA CYS A 155 19.69 13.19 14.99
C CYS A 155 20.47 13.61 13.73
N VAL A 156 21.50 12.83 13.35
CA VAL A 156 22.29 13.08 12.14
C VAL A 156 21.41 12.89 10.90
N GLU A 157 20.67 11.79 10.82
CA GLU A 157 19.81 11.47 9.69
C GLU A 157 18.63 12.43 9.57
N TYR A 158 18.07 12.88 10.70
CA TYR A 158 17.03 13.88 10.71
C TYR A 158 17.53 15.25 10.20
N SER A 159 18.72 15.65 10.60
CA SER A 159 19.35 16.88 10.10
C SER A 159 19.57 16.81 8.59
N ARG A 160 20.06 15.66 8.09
CA ARG A 160 20.20 15.40 6.66
C ARG A 160 18.86 15.46 5.93
N TYR A 161 17.83 14.82 6.49
CA TYR A 161 16.46 14.87 5.94
C TYR A 161 15.95 16.31 5.83
N ILE A 162 16.12 17.12 6.87
CA ILE A 162 15.68 18.53 6.85
C ILE A 162 16.43 19.34 5.79
N SER A 163 17.77 19.14 5.65
CA SER A 163 18.57 19.80 4.62
C SER A 163 18.07 19.47 3.22
N LEU A 164 17.84 18.17 2.94
CA LEU A 164 17.30 17.72 1.65
C LEU A 164 15.91 18.27 1.35
N LYS A 165 15.07 18.43 2.38
CA LYS A 165 13.74 19.04 2.24
C LYS A 165 13.82 20.54 1.94
N LEU A 166 14.79 21.25 2.49
CA LEU A 166 15.00 22.68 2.27
C LEU A 166 15.56 22.98 0.87
N GLU A 167 16.22 22.03 0.25
CA GLU A 167 16.72 22.13 -1.12
C GLU A 167 15.59 22.06 -2.16
N GLU A 168 14.35 21.76 -1.75
CA GLU A 168 13.16 21.61 -2.60
C GLU A 168 13.31 20.53 -3.70
N ASP A 169 14.28 19.63 -3.56
CA ASP A 169 14.51 18.53 -4.48
C ASP A 169 13.95 17.21 -3.91
N ASP A 170 12.67 16.98 -4.19
CA ASP A 170 12.00 15.74 -3.75
C ASP A 170 12.60 14.48 -4.41
N ALA A 171 13.23 14.60 -5.58
CA ALA A 171 13.90 13.48 -6.23
C ALA A 171 15.19 13.11 -5.49
N HIS A 172 16.01 14.10 -5.11
CA HIS A 172 17.21 13.90 -4.33
C HIS A 172 16.88 13.31 -2.95
N LEU A 173 15.87 13.85 -2.26
CA LEU A 173 15.39 13.30 -1.00
C LEU A 173 14.96 11.82 -1.15
N ALA A 174 14.23 11.50 -2.21
CA ALA A 174 13.80 10.12 -2.45
C ALA A 174 15.00 9.20 -2.71
N GLN A 175 16.00 9.65 -3.46
CA GLN A 175 17.24 8.92 -3.73
C GLN A 175 17.99 8.62 -2.44
N GLU A 176 18.19 9.64 -1.60
CA GLU A 176 18.88 9.51 -0.33
C GLU A 176 18.17 8.58 0.66
N MET A 177 16.82 8.67 0.72
CA MET A 177 16.03 7.84 1.64
C MET A 177 15.82 6.40 1.16
N THR A 178 15.88 6.15 -0.12
CA THR A 178 15.51 4.84 -0.70
C THR A 178 16.65 4.18 -1.49
N GLY A 179 17.78 4.88 -1.65
CA GLY A 179 18.84 4.45 -2.56
C GLY A 179 18.44 4.46 -4.03
N TYR A 180 17.33 5.12 -4.35
CA TYR A 180 16.73 5.07 -5.67
C TYR A 180 16.49 6.49 -6.25
N PRO A 181 16.67 6.69 -7.57
CA PRO A 181 17.16 5.73 -8.57
C PRO A 181 18.60 5.33 -8.34
N ALA A 182 18.95 4.09 -8.63
CA ALA A 182 20.34 3.64 -8.62
C ALA A 182 21.16 4.40 -9.65
N GLN A 183 22.43 4.68 -9.36
CA GLN A 183 23.29 5.47 -10.24
C GLN A 183 23.70 4.72 -11.52
N GLU A 184 23.60 3.38 -11.54
CA GLU A 184 24.01 2.53 -12.66
C GLU A 184 22.88 1.60 -13.09
N GLU A 185 22.36 1.79 -14.30
CA GLU A 185 21.29 0.98 -14.89
C GLU A 185 21.64 -0.53 -14.96
N GLU A 186 22.89 -0.91 -15.28
CA GLU A 186 23.30 -2.30 -15.36
C GLU A 186 23.25 -3.06 -14.04
N GLU A 187 23.60 -2.43 -12.92
CA GLU A 187 23.46 -3.03 -11.60
C GLU A 187 21.98 -3.23 -11.23
N HIS A 188 21.15 -2.33 -11.68
CA HIS A 188 19.72 -2.38 -11.44
C HIS A 188 19.07 -3.58 -12.13
N PHE A 189 19.42 -3.86 -13.39
CA PHE A 189 18.92 -5.03 -14.13
C PHE A 189 19.43 -6.36 -13.57
N LYS A 190 20.69 -6.43 -13.20
CA LYS A 190 21.25 -7.62 -12.54
C LYS A 190 20.56 -7.91 -11.23
N ASN A 191 20.34 -6.88 -10.43
CA ASN A 191 19.65 -6.99 -9.16
C ASN A 191 18.17 -7.41 -9.34
N GLU A 192 17.48 -6.97 -10.40
CA GLU A 192 16.11 -7.40 -10.68
C GLU A 192 16.00 -8.89 -10.97
N THR A 193 16.84 -9.41 -11.84
CA THR A 193 16.83 -10.84 -12.18
C THR A 193 17.19 -11.71 -10.99
N GLU A 194 18.21 -11.33 -10.23
CA GLU A 194 18.63 -12.07 -9.03
C GLU A 194 17.57 -11.96 -7.92
N GLN A 195 16.95 -10.81 -7.75
CA GLN A 195 15.91 -10.59 -6.78
C GLN A 195 14.64 -11.37 -7.13
N ASN A 196 14.24 -11.42 -8.40
CA ASN A 196 13.13 -12.24 -8.86
C ASN A 196 13.43 -13.73 -8.65
N LYS A 197 14.62 -14.21 -8.97
CA LYS A 197 15.03 -15.60 -8.69
C LYS A 197 14.94 -15.93 -7.20
N MET A 198 15.40 -15.03 -6.34
CA MET A 198 15.32 -15.21 -4.89
C MET A 198 13.87 -15.16 -4.39
N TRP A 199 13.04 -14.28 -4.93
CA TRP A 199 11.63 -14.17 -4.54
C TRP A 199 10.80 -15.37 -4.93
N PHE A 200 11.11 -16.01 -6.08
CA PHE A 200 10.31 -17.11 -6.64
C PHE A 200 10.94 -18.50 -6.47
N GLN A 201 11.93 -18.66 -5.59
CA GLN A 201 12.55 -19.96 -5.31
C GLN A 201 11.53 -21.03 -4.87
N ASN A 202 10.47 -20.63 -4.19
CA ASN A 202 9.40 -21.51 -3.69
C ASN A 202 8.08 -21.31 -4.43
N ALA A 203 8.12 -21.21 -5.74
CA ALA A 203 6.94 -20.94 -6.57
C ALA A 203 5.92 -22.10 -6.64
N GLU A 204 5.92 -23.02 -5.68
CA GLU A 204 4.98 -24.16 -5.57
C GLU A 204 3.50 -23.77 -5.70
N ILE A 205 3.18 -22.57 -5.26
CA ILE A 205 1.84 -22.01 -5.34
C ILE A 205 1.26 -21.97 -6.76
N PHE A 206 2.11 -21.92 -7.80
CA PHE A 206 1.61 -21.70 -9.15
C PHE A 206 1.22 -22.96 -9.92
N TRP A 207 1.53 -24.20 -9.45
CA TRP A 207 1.27 -25.39 -10.27
C TRP A 207 0.23 -26.39 -9.73
N ASN A 208 -0.09 -26.38 -8.45
CA ASN A 208 -1.01 -27.35 -7.87
C ASN A 208 -2.21 -26.67 -7.20
N LEU A 209 -3.09 -26.08 -8.03
CA LEU A 209 -4.20 -25.29 -7.55
C LEU A 209 -5.53 -25.90 -7.98
N PRO A 210 -6.52 -26.01 -7.09
CA PRO A 210 -7.87 -26.45 -7.41
C PRO A 210 -8.74 -25.33 -8.01
N VAL A 211 -8.12 -24.26 -8.52
CA VAL A 211 -8.78 -23.05 -9.01
C VAL A 211 -8.29 -22.69 -10.40
N GLU A 212 -9.06 -21.89 -11.14
CA GLU A 212 -8.68 -21.35 -12.45
C GLU A 212 -7.36 -20.56 -12.34
N LEU A 213 -6.39 -20.87 -13.19
CA LEU A 213 -5.16 -20.10 -13.34
C LEU A 213 -5.31 -19.07 -14.43
N ALA A 214 -5.10 -17.82 -14.09
CA ALA A 214 -5.02 -16.71 -15.04
C ALA A 214 -3.64 -16.04 -15.01
N VAL A 215 -3.23 -15.45 -16.14
CA VAL A 215 -1.98 -14.70 -16.27
C VAL A 215 -2.27 -13.32 -16.85
N GLU A 216 -1.64 -12.30 -16.29
CA GLU A 216 -1.76 -10.92 -16.78
C GLU A 216 -0.83 -10.68 -17.98
N LEU A 217 -1.43 -10.27 -19.10
CA LEU A 217 -0.76 -9.61 -20.21
C LEU A 217 -1.05 -8.13 -20.09
N ASP A 218 -0.12 -7.37 -19.55
CA ASP A 218 -0.38 -6.00 -19.07
C ASP A 218 0.48 -4.92 -19.77
N GLN A 219 1.25 -5.32 -20.80
CA GLN A 219 2.16 -4.43 -21.51
C GLN A 219 2.37 -4.83 -22.98
N PRO A 220 2.70 -3.87 -23.86
CA PRO A 220 2.86 -4.11 -25.29
C PRO A 220 3.83 -5.23 -25.65
N LYS A 221 4.90 -5.40 -24.88
CA LYS A 221 5.88 -6.49 -25.08
C LYS A 221 5.21 -7.86 -24.94
N LEU A 222 4.42 -8.07 -23.91
CA LEU A 222 3.71 -9.33 -23.67
C LEU A 222 2.62 -9.58 -24.73
N TYR A 223 1.89 -8.55 -25.15
CA TYR A 223 0.91 -8.68 -26.25
C TYR A 223 1.55 -9.17 -27.53
N ASN A 224 2.67 -8.55 -27.93
CA ASN A 224 3.40 -8.93 -29.15
C ASN A 224 4.01 -10.33 -29.04
N GLN A 225 4.54 -10.69 -27.87
CA GLN A 225 5.07 -12.03 -27.64
C GLN A 225 3.98 -13.09 -27.73
N TYR A 226 2.82 -12.85 -27.11
CA TYR A 226 1.70 -13.77 -27.19
C TYR A 226 1.15 -13.88 -28.61
N LEU A 227 0.97 -12.79 -29.35
CA LEU A 227 0.50 -12.82 -30.74
C LEU A 227 1.36 -13.64 -31.70
N THR A 228 2.66 -13.69 -31.46
CA THR A 228 3.63 -14.33 -32.34
C THR A 228 4.00 -15.76 -31.96
N ARG A 229 3.52 -16.27 -30.81
CA ARG A 229 3.93 -17.58 -30.28
C ARG A 229 2.71 -18.40 -29.84
N PRO A 230 2.74 -19.74 -29.97
CA PRO A 230 1.76 -20.60 -29.31
C PRO A 230 1.79 -20.38 -27.80
N ILE A 231 0.66 -20.57 -27.13
CA ILE A 231 0.50 -20.31 -25.70
C ILE A 231 1.52 -21.07 -24.86
N GLU A 232 1.82 -22.31 -25.20
CA GLU A 232 2.76 -23.16 -24.46
C GLU A 232 4.20 -22.57 -24.48
N ARG A 233 4.61 -22.10 -25.65
CA ARG A 233 5.92 -21.46 -25.81
C ARG A 233 5.96 -20.11 -25.13
N PHE A 234 4.90 -19.32 -25.28
CA PHE A 234 4.77 -18.03 -24.60
C PHE A 234 4.87 -18.18 -23.10
N MET A 235 4.13 -19.13 -22.50
CA MET A 235 4.14 -19.36 -21.07
C MET A 235 5.49 -19.82 -20.55
N LYS A 236 6.16 -20.71 -21.27
CA LYS A 236 7.52 -21.14 -20.88
C LYS A 236 8.47 -19.96 -20.83
N GLU A 237 8.48 -19.11 -21.87
CA GLU A 237 9.33 -17.92 -21.92
C GLU A 237 8.93 -16.87 -20.86
N TYR A 238 7.63 -16.72 -20.60
CA TYR A 238 7.10 -15.84 -19.55
C TYR A 238 7.64 -16.22 -18.17
N TRP A 239 7.55 -17.48 -17.78
CA TRP A 239 8.06 -17.95 -16.50
C TRP A 239 9.59 -17.78 -16.41
N GLN A 240 10.31 -18.18 -17.46
CA GLN A 240 11.78 -18.08 -17.49
C GLN A 240 12.28 -16.63 -17.39
N GLN A 241 11.62 -15.68 -18.02
CA GLN A 241 11.96 -14.25 -17.94
C GLN A 241 11.86 -13.73 -16.50
N HIS A 242 11.01 -14.32 -15.68
CA HIS A 242 10.84 -13.96 -14.26
C HIS A 242 11.65 -14.86 -13.30
N GLY A 243 12.58 -15.63 -13.84
CA GLY A 243 13.48 -16.48 -13.03
C GLY A 243 12.83 -17.74 -12.48
N ILE A 244 11.68 -18.15 -13.01
CA ILE A 244 10.99 -19.39 -12.63
C ILE A 244 11.37 -20.47 -13.62
N GLU A 245 12.15 -21.45 -13.17
CA GLU A 245 12.69 -22.52 -14.01
C GLU A 245 12.13 -23.93 -13.67
N ASP A 246 11.19 -24.02 -12.72
CA ASP A 246 10.61 -25.28 -12.30
C ASP A 246 9.80 -25.92 -13.46
N ALA A 247 10.19 -27.13 -13.87
CA ALA A 247 9.58 -27.86 -14.98
C ALA A 247 8.07 -28.07 -14.83
N ARG A 248 7.58 -28.15 -13.59
CA ARG A 248 6.15 -28.32 -13.30
C ARG A 248 5.36 -27.06 -13.64
N ILE A 249 5.95 -25.88 -13.40
CA ILE A 249 5.33 -24.58 -13.76
C ILE A 249 5.48 -24.32 -15.25
N LEU A 250 6.66 -24.57 -15.82
CA LEU A 250 6.94 -24.30 -17.23
C LEU A 250 5.99 -25.05 -18.18
N GLY A 251 5.48 -26.21 -17.74
CA GLY A 251 4.52 -27.01 -18.49
C GLY A 251 3.05 -26.66 -18.24
N ARG A 252 2.76 -25.79 -17.27
CA ARG A 252 1.38 -25.43 -16.93
C ARG A 252 0.81 -24.41 -17.90
N ARG A 253 -0.32 -24.74 -18.49
CA ARG A 253 -1.11 -23.83 -19.32
C ARG A 253 -2.12 -23.10 -18.42
N PRO A 254 -2.27 -21.77 -18.50
CA PRO A 254 -3.36 -21.06 -17.86
C PRO A 254 -4.69 -21.36 -18.57
N GLU A 255 -5.78 -21.22 -17.86
CA GLU A 255 -7.13 -21.32 -18.40
C GLU A 255 -7.62 -19.95 -18.91
N ARG A 256 -7.03 -18.84 -18.43
CA ARG A 256 -7.46 -17.47 -18.74
C ARG A 256 -6.30 -16.51 -18.93
N LEU A 257 -6.53 -15.50 -19.77
CA LEU A 257 -5.64 -14.36 -19.94
C LEU A 257 -6.33 -13.06 -19.53
N TYR A 258 -5.66 -12.26 -18.70
CA TYR A 258 -6.04 -10.87 -18.46
C TYR A 258 -5.33 -10.00 -19.50
N ILE A 259 -6.09 -9.30 -20.33
CA ILE A 259 -5.55 -8.45 -21.39
C ILE A 259 -5.84 -6.99 -21.05
N GLY A 260 -4.80 -6.19 -20.92
CA GLY A 260 -4.86 -4.78 -20.55
C GLY A 260 -4.09 -4.48 -19.28
N ASN A 261 -4.11 -3.26 -18.82
CA ASN A 261 -3.38 -2.84 -17.63
C ASN A 261 -4.32 -2.11 -16.66
N GLN A 262 -4.43 -2.63 -15.44
CA GLN A 262 -5.34 -2.11 -14.43
C GLN A 262 -4.93 -0.74 -13.87
N PHE A 263 -3.68 -0.31 -14.10
CA PHE A 263 -3.09 0.86 -13.45
C PHE A 263 -2.75 1.98 -14.42
N CYS A 264 -2.22 1.66 -15.60
CA CYS A 264 -1.72 2.62 -16.56
C CYS A 264 -2.50 2.57 -17.89
N PRO A 265 -3.23 3.66 -18.25
CA PRO A 265 -4.01 3.69 -19.49
C PRO A 265 -3.16 3.72 -20.76
N HIS A 266 -1.86 4.02 -20.65
CA HIS A 266 -0.96 4.04 -21.80
C HIS A 266 -0.45 2.67 -22.23
N LEU A 267 -0.61 1.66 -21.39
CA LEU A 267 -0.19 0.29 -21.65
C LEU A 267 -1.31 -0.59 -22.21
N PHE A 268 -2.53 -0.07 -22.22
CA PHE A 268 -3.65 -0.77 -22.82
C PHE A 268 -3.41 -1.00 -24.31
N PRO A 269 -3.73 -2.19 -24.87
CA PRO A 269 -3.47 -2.48 -26.27
C PRO A 269 -4.27 -1.55 -27.20
N LYS A 270 -3.72 -1.27 -28.37
CA LYS A 270 -4.50 -0.61 -29.42
C LYS A 270 -5.67 -1.50 -29.82
N GLU A 271 -6.74 -0.91 -30.33
CA GLU A 271 -7.96 -1.64 -30.65
C GLU A 271 -7.73 -2.83 -31.56
N GLU A 272 -7.04 -2.64 -32.68
CA GLU A 272 -6.73 -3.73 -33.63
C GLU A 272 -5.93 -4.85 -32.96
N GLN A 273 -4.98 -4.49 -32.09
CA GLN A 273 -4.20 -5.44 -31.31
C GLN A 273 -5.07 -6.17 -30.28
N LEU A 274 -6.00 -5.48 -29.63
CA LEU A 274 -6.93 -6.09 -28.67
C LEU A 274 -7.77 -7.18 -29.35
N PHE A 275 -8.40 -6.86 -30.49
CA PHE A 275 -9.20 -7.84 -31.20
C PHE A 275 -8.37 -9.01 -31.73
N ALA A 276 -7.15 -8.77 -32.20
CA ALA A 276 -6.24 -9.85 -32.59
C ALA A 276 -5.87 -10.78 -31.42
N LEU A 277 -5.70 -10.21 -30.21
CA LEU A 277 -5.47 -10.98 -28.98
C LEU A 277 -6.70 -11.81 -28.59
N LEU A 278 -7.90 -11.22 -28.67
CA LEU A 278 -9.16 -11.93 -28.40
C LEU A 278 -9.37 -13.10 -29.38
N GLU A 279 -9.19 -12.88 -30.70
CA GLU A 279 -9.33 -13.93 -31.69
C GLU A 279 -8.30 -15.05 -31.50
N LYS A 280 -7.06 -14.70 -31.14
CA LYS A 280 -6.03 -15.71 -30.89
C LYS A 280 -6.36 -16.52 -29.66
N ALA A 281 -6.77 -15.87 -28.56
CA ALA A 281 -7.17 -16.54 -27.32
C ALA A 281 -8.34 -17.50 -27.56
N ASP A 282 -9.32 -17.09 -28.36
CA ASP A 282 -10.46 -17.93 -28.76
C ASP A 282 -10.02 -19.18 -29.54
N LYS A 283 -9.16 -19.00 -30.55
CA LYS A 283 -8.57 -20.12 -31.32
C LYS A 283 -7.77 -21.09 -30.43
N GLU A 284 -7.13 -20.58 -29.39
CA GLU A 284 -6.40 -21.38 -28.42
C GLU A 284 -7.27 -21.85 -27.24
N ARG A 285 -8.58 -21.62 -27.28
CA ARG A 285 -9.55 -22.01 -26.24
C ARG A 285 -9.18 -21.45 -24.86
N MET A 286 -8.74 -20.21 -24.83
CA MET A 286 -8.45 -19.47 -23.62
C MET A 286 -9.61 -18.55 -23.29
N GLU A 287 -10.01 -18.51 -22.02
CA GLU A 287 -10.88 -17.48 -21.53
C GLU A 287 -10.14 -16.13 -21.46
N VAL A 288 -10.87 -15.03 -21.59
CA VAL A 288 -10.28 -13.69 -21.51
C VAL A 288 -11.06 -12.80 -20.55
N THR A 289 -10.30 -12.03 -19.78
CA THR A 289 -10.76 -10.87 -19.02
C THR A 289 -10.05 -9.63 -19.56
N VAL A 290 -10.81 -8.60 -19.95
CA VAL A 290 -10.23 -7.32 -20.38
C VAL A 290 -10.08 -6.39 -19.16
N ALA A 291 -8.85 -5.99 -18.86
CA ALA A 291 -8.55 -5.20 -17.68
C ALA A 291 -8.31 -3.73 -18.04
N PHE A 292 -9.22 -2.85 -17.64
CA PHE A 292 -9.07 -1.41 -17.84
C PHE A 292 -8.49 -0.74 -16.58
N SER A 293 -7.68 0.30 -16.80
CA SER A 293 -7.33 1.25 -15.76
C SER A 293 -8.49 2.23 -15.50
N PHE A 294 -8.27 3.20 -14.63
CA PHE A 294 -9.22 4.32 -14.48
C PHE A 294 -9.38 5.12 -15.78
N ILE A 295 -10.60 5.59 -16.05
CA ILE A 295 -10.92 6.42 -17.22
C ILE A 295 -10.41 7.86 -16.99
N ARG A 296 -9.88 8.42 -18.06
CA ARG A 296 -9.52 9.85 -18.16
C ARG A 296 -10.52 10.56 -19.04
N GLU A 297 -10.81 11.82 -18.71
CA GLU A 297 -11.75 12.66 -19.43
C GLU A 297 -11.45 12.71 -20.94
N ASP A 298 -10.18 12.88 -21.30
CA ASP A 298 -9.73 12.97 -22.68
C ASP A 298 -9.86 11.65 -23.49
N ARG A 299 -10.18 10.55 -22.83
CA ARG A 299 -10.34 9.20 -23.44
C ARG A 299 -11.75 8.63 -23.29
N LEU A 300 -12.65 9.33 -22.62
CA LEU A 300 -13.99 8.83 -22.30
C LEU A 300 -14.74 8.37 -23.56
N ALA A 301 -14.83 9.22 -24.58
CA ALA A 301 -15.54 8.89 -25.82
C ALA A 301 -14.91 7.71 -26.57
N GLN A 302 -13.57 7.62 -26.61
CA GLN A 302 -12.87 6.51 -27.25
C GLN A 302 -13.13 5.19 -26.49
N THR A 303 -13.12 5.22 -25.16
CA THR A 303 -13.37 4.05 -24.33
C THR A 303 -14.82 3.57 -24.49
N GLU A 304 -15.80 4.48 -24.52
CA GLU A 304 -17.22 4.14 -24.76
C GLU A 304 -17.40 3.44 -26.11
N GLN A 305 -16.77 3.98 -27.17
CA GLN A 305 -16.83 3.34 -28.51
C GLN A 305 -16.16 1.96 -28.53
N LEU A 306 -15.05 1.79 -27.82
CA LEU A 306 -14.38 0.49 -27.71
C LEU A 306 -15.28 -0.54 -27.00
N LEU A 307 -15.95 -0.15 -25.90
CA LEU A 307 -16.88 -1.05 -25.19
C LEU A 307 -18.05 -1.47 -26.09
N ILE A 308 -18.61 -0.56 -26.89
CA ILE A 308 -19.66 -0.88 -27.85
C ILE A 308 -19.14 -1.91 -28.86
N ARG A 309 -17.91 -1.77 -29.37
CA ARG A 309 -17.35 -2.74 -30.34
C ARG A 309 -17.01 -4.08 -29.67
N LEU A 310 -16.58 -4.10 -28.41
CA LEU A 310 -16.40 -5.35 -27.66
C LEU A 310 -17.74 -6.08 -27.45
N ASP A 311 -18.79 -5.35 -27.14
CA ASP A 311 -20.15 -5.90 -26.98
C ASP A 311 -20.65 -6.49 -28.31
N GLN A 312 -20.47 -5.78 -29.43
CA GLN A 312 -20.78 -6.26 -30.78
C GLN A 312 -19.94 -7.48 -31.16
N TRP A 313 -18.67 -7.50 -30.82
CA TRP A 313 -17.80 -8.66 -31.04
C TRP A 313 -18.34 -9.89 -30.29
N CYS A 314 -18.72 -9.75 -29.02
CA CYS A 314 -19.35 -10.82 -28.25
C CYS A 314 -20.66 -11.32 -28.89
N GLU A 315 -21.48 -10.41 -29.40
CA GLU A 315 -22.74 -10.76 -30.08
C GLU A 315 -22.52 -11.61 -31.34
N GLN A 316 -21.41 -11.38 -32.05
CA GLN A 316 -21.06 -12.12 -33.28
C GLN A 316 -20.45 -13.49 -32.98
N GLN A 317 -19.91 -13.72 -31.78
CA GLN A 317 -19.34 -15.01 -31.38
C GLN A 317 -20.41 -15.96 -30.87
N GLU A 318 -20.42 -17.18 -31.37
CA GLU A 318 -21.32 -18.24 -30.89
C GLU A 318 -20.52 -19.25 -30.05
N THR A 319 -21.08 -19.57 -28.89
CA THR A 319 -20.58 -20.67 -28.06
C THR A 319 -21.25 -21.99 -28.49
N SER A 320 -20.67 -23.12 -28.11
CA SER A 320 -21.13 -24.47 -28.46
C SER A 320 -22.53 -24.84 -27.99
N GLY A 321 -23.30 -23.92 -27.35
CA GLY A 321 -24.64 -24.11 -26.85
C GLY A 321 -25.69 -23.12 -27.38
N ALA A 322 -25.44 -22.42 -28.51
CA ALA A 322 -26.24 -21.32 -29.03
C ALA A 322 -26.38 -20.08 -28.12
N GLU A 323 -25.63 -20.05 -27.03
CA GLU A 323 -25.50 -18.85 -26.23
C GLU A 323 -24.41 -17.92 -26.81
N LYS A 324 -24.61 -16.61 -26.68
CA LYS A 324 -23.61 -15.62 -27.12
C LYS A 324 -22.48 -15.55 -26.12
N LYS A 325 -21.27 -15.32 -26.65
CA LYS A 325 -20.07 -15.17 -25.82
C LYS A 325 -20.24 -13.98 -24.86
N ARG A 326 -19.82 -14.16 -23.63
CA ARG A 326 -19.73 -13.09 -22.63
C ARG A 326 -18.28 -12.79 -22.35
N LEU A 327 -17.96 -11.51 -22.15
CA LEU A 327 -16.60 -11.05 -21.89
C LEU A 327 -16.54 -10.34 -20.54
N GLU A 328 -15.72 -10.87 -19.65
CA GLU A 328 -15.46 -10.22 -18.34
C GLU A 328 -14.60 -8.97 -18.53
N VAL A 329 -14.97 -7.88 -17.85
CA VAL A 329 -14.30 -6.59 -17.91
C VAL A 329 -14.01 -6.10 -16.49
N VAL A 330 -12.73 -5.95 -16.15
CA VAL A 330 -12.33 -5.36 -14.87
C VAL A 330 -12.54 -3.85 -14.92
N VAL A 331 -13.30 -3.31 -13.96
CA VAL A 331 -13.62 -1.90 -13.82
C VAL A 331 -12.90 -1.32 -12.59
N ASN A 332 -12.08 -0.28 -12.79
CA ASN A 332 -11.25 0.34 -11.77
C ASN A 332 -11.68 1.76 -11.39
N ASP A 333 -12.80 2.23 -11.96
CA ASP A 333 -13.50 3.45 -11.55
C ASP A 333 -15.01 3.37 -11.83
N TRP A 334 -15.77 4.28 -11.23
CA TRP A 334 -17.22 4.29 -11.35
C TRP A 334 -17.73 4.70 -12.73
N GLY A 335 -16.97 5.54 -13.45
CA GLY A 335 -17.30 5.91 -14.84
C GLY A 335 -17.30 4.68 -15.73
N MET A 336 -16.27 3.84 -15.59
CA MET A 336 -16.16 2.57 -16.32
C MET A 336 -17.29 1.60 -15.96
N ALA A 337 -17.64 1.49 -14.67
CA ALA A 337 -18.76 0.65 -14.23
C ALA A 337 -20.08 1.10 -14.87
N HIS A 338 -20.33 2.41 -14.96
CA HIS A 338 -21.51 2.96 -15.65
C HIS A 338 -21.51 2.68 -17.15
N LEU A 339 -20.38 2.71 -17.81
CA LEU A 339 -20.29 2.41 -19.24
C LEU A 339 -20.54 0.92 -19.52
N VAL A 340 -19.90 0.04 -18.76
CA VAL A 340 -20.08 -1.41 -18.91
C VAL A 340 -21.50 -1.85 -18.63
N LYS A 341 -22.19 -1.26 -17.64
CA LYS A 341 -23.60 -1.53 -17.35
C LYS A 341 -24.51 -1.31 -18.56
N ARG A 342 -24.16 -0.47 -19.51
CA ARG A 342 -24.96 -0.18 -20.71
C ARG A 342 -24.82 -1.23 -21.80
N THR A 343 -23.87 -2.13 -21.68
CA THR A 343 -23.63 -3.22 -22.63
C THR A 343 -24.44 -4.46 -22.28
N LYS A 344 -24.58 -5.38 -23.22
CA LYS A 344 -25.41 -6.59 -23.05
C LYS A 344 -24.58 -7.82 -22.71
N TYR A 345 -23.39 -7.91 -23.28
CA TYR A 345 -22.56 -9.11 -23.23
C TYR A 345 -21.28 -8.91 -22.41
N LEU A 346 -20.96 -7.69 -21.97
CA LEU A 346 -19.84 -7.44 -21.09
C LEU A 346 -20.26 -7.62 -19.63
N ILE A 347 -19.44 -8.36 -18.87
CA ILE A 347 -19.69 -8.65 -17.45
C ILE A 347 -18.70 -7.83 -16.61
N PRO A 348 -19.18 -6.87 -15.79
CA PRO A 348 -18.29 -6.09 -14.97
C PRO A 348 -17.76 -6.88 -13.77
N CYS A 349 -16.45 -6.79 -13.55
CA CYS A 349 -15.75 -7.28 -12.35
C CYS A 349 -15.13 -6.10 -11.60
N LEU A 350 -15.34 -6.01 -10.29
CA LEU A 350 -14.79 -4.93 -9.47
C LEU A 350 -13.27 -5.03 -9.37
N GLY A 351 -12.56 -4.05 -9.91
CA GLY A 351 -11.10 -4.05 -9.93
C GLY A 351 -10.45 -3.68 -8.60
N THR A 352 -9.16 -3.95 -8.49
CA THR A 352 -8.36 -3.75 -7.27
C THR A 352 -8.29 -2.30 -6.81
N LEU A 353 -8.46 -1.32 -7.73
CA LEU A 353 -8.50 0.11 -7.38
C LEU A 353 -9.80 0.54 -6.71
N LEU A 354 -10.90 -0.18 -6.95
CA LEU A 354 -12.20 0.06 -6.28
C LEU A 354 -12.38 -0.81 -5.02
N ASN A 355 -11.72 -1.95 -4.94
CA ASN A 355 -11.69 -2.77 -3.74
C ASN A 355 -10.74 -2.16 -2.71
N LYS A 356 -11.23 -1.13 -2.00
CA LYS A 356 -10.44 -0.31 -1.08
C LYS A 356 -10.18 -1.02 0.24
N ARG A 357 -8.91 -1.15 0.57
CA ARG A 357 -8.44 -1.65 1.87
C ARG A 357 -7.08 -1.05 2.21
N LYS A 358 -6.62 -1.26 3.42
CA LYS A 358 -5.29 -0.79 3.82
C LYS A 358 -4.24 -1.74 3.23
N LYS A 359 -3.36 -1.19 2.40
CA LYS A 359 -2.23 -1.89 1.78
C LYS A 359 -0.95 -1.10 2.07
N ASP A 360 -0.13 -1.62 2.98
CA ASP A 360 1.12 -0.96 3.37
C ASP A 360 2.15 -2.06 3.72
N PRO A 361 3.28 -2.16 3.01
CA PRO A 361 4.30 -3.20 3.26
C PRO A 361 4.90 -3.12 4.66
N ARG A 362 4.73 -1.98 5.35
CA ARG A 362 5.15 -1.80 6.75
C ARG A 362 4.15 -2.36 7.76
N MET A 363 3.08 -3.02 7.31
CA MET A 363 2.09 -3.61 8.21
C MET A 363 2.67 -4.67 9.15
N SER A 364 3.77 -5.34 8.74
CA SER A 364 4.52 -6.26 9.59
C SER A 364 5.08 -5.60 10.86
N TYR A 365 5.33 -4.29 10.80
CA TYR A 365 5.80 -3.50 11.95
C TYR A 365 4.65 -2.84 12.74
N LYS A 366 3.44 -2.88 12.20
CA LYS A 366 2.26 -2.28 12.83
C LYS A 366 1.49 -3.35 13.58
N MET A 367 1.42 -3.17 14.89
CA MET A 367 0.73 -4.09 15.79
C MET A 367 -0.64 -3.53 16.17
N GLY A 368 -1.47 -3.29 15.17
CA GLY A 368 -2.86 -2.89 15.37
C GLY A 368 -3.78 -4.08 15.66
N ASP A 369 -5.06 -3.80 15.87
CA ASP A 369 -6.10 -4.82 15.93
C ASP A 369 -6.20 -5.50 14.56
N LYS A 370 -5.72 -6.75 14.46
CA LYS A 370 -5.70 -7.52 13.23
C LYS A 370 -7.10 -7.71 12.65
N THR A 371 -8.12 -7.81 13.49
CA THR A 371 -9.51 -7.98 13.06
C THR A 371 -10.01 -6.79 12.23
N LEU A 372 -9.50 -5.59 12.50
CA LEU A 372 -9.82 -4.40 11.69
C LEU A 372 -9.11 -4.39 10.33
N LEU A 373 -7.99 -5.10 10.19
CA LEU A 373 -7.26 -5.23 8.93
C LEU A 373 -7.89 -6.25 7.99
N GLU A 374 -8.51 -7.28 8.55
CA GLU A 374 -9.16 -8.36 7.80
C GLU A 374 -10.45 -7.88 7.11
N GLN A 375 -11.06 -6.83 7.66
CA GLN A 375 -12.31 -6.27 7.14
C GLN A 375 -12.07 -5.25 6.02
N ASN A 376 -13.02 -5.21 5.11
CA ASN A 376 -13.07 -4.26 4.00
C ASN A 376 -14.53 -3.91 3.67
N ASN A 377 -14.75 -2.99 2.75
CA ASN A 377 -16.10 -2.56 2.38
C ASN A 377 -16.95 -3.67 1.74
N LEU A 378 -16.34 -4.68 1.12
CA LEU A 378 -17.07 -5.83 0.56
C LEU A 378 -17.63 -6.78 1.63
N ASN A 379 -17.24 -6.66 2.90
CA ASN A 379 -17.88 -7.40 3.99
C ASN A 379 -19.27 -6.88 4.32
N ALA A 380 -19.58 -5.62 4.00
CA ALA A 380 -20.91 -5.05 4.17
C ALA A 380 -21.88 -5.56 3.11
N GLU A 381 -22.94 -6.25 3.53
CA GLU A 381 -23.95 -6.81 2.62
C GLU A 381 -24.62 -5.73 1.77
N PHE A 382 -25.01 -4.61 2.37
CA PHE A 382 -25.64 -3.51 1.64
C PHE A 382 -24.76 -2.99 0.49
N TYR A 383 -23.43 -3.00 0.65
CA TYR A 383 -22.52 -2.53 -0.39
C TYR A 383 -22.44 -3.54 -1.56
N ARG A 384 -22.40 -4.83 -1.26
CA ARG A 384 -22.46 -5.87 -2.30
C ARG A 384 -23.78 -5.82 -3.07
N THR A 385 -24.91 -5.69 -2.36
CA THR A 385 -26.24 -5.50 -2.97
C THR A 385 -26.28 -4.27 -3.86
N TYR A 386 -25.73 -3.15 -3.39
CA TYR A 386 -25.60 -1.93 -4.21
C TYR A 386 -24.77 -2.17 -5.48
N LEU A 387 -23.65 -2.87 -5.40
CA LEU A 387 -22.81 -3.18 -6.55
C LEU A 387 -23.55 -4.05 -7.58
N GLU A 388 -24.27 -5.06 -7.12
CA GLU A 388 -25.03 -5.96 -7.97
C GLU A 388 -26.24 -5.25 -8.62
N GLU A 389 -27.08 -4.59 -7.85
CA GLU A 389 -28.28 -3.90 -8.36
C GLU A 389 -27.94 -2.69 -9.23
N SER A 390 -26.96 -1.90 -8.82
CA SER A 390 -26.60 -0.67 -9.53
C SER A 390 -25.73 -0.91 -10.76
N PHE A 391 -24.86 -1.93 -10.76
CA PHE A 391 -23.87 -2.13 -11.81
C PHE A 391 -23.81 -3.55 -12.38
N GLY A 392 -24.50 -4.52 -11.80
CA GLY A 392 -24.38 -5.92 -12.18
C GLY A 392 -23.06 -6.58 -11.75
N ILE A 393 -22.37 -5.99 -10.77
CA ILE A 393 -21.08 -6.47 -10.29
C ILE A 393 -21.29 -7.53 -9.21
N SER A 394 -20.92 -8.78 -9.51
CA SER A 394 -20.95 -9.93 -8.58
C SER A 394 -19.62 -10.67 -8.48
N SER A 395 -18.57 -10.16 -9.14
CA SER A 395 -17.22 -10.67 -9.11
C SER A 395 -16.22 -9.58 -8.67
N TYR A 396 -15.19 -9.97 -7.94
CA TYR A 396 -14.29 -9.05 -7.26
C TYR A 396 -12.84 -9.46 -7.42
N GLU A 397 -11.99 -8.50 -7.80
CA GLU A 397 -10.55 -8.64 -7.83
C GLU A 397 -9.96 -8.30 -6.46
N TRP A 398 -9.16 -9.20 -5.94
CA TRP A 398 -8.45 -9.09 -4.68
C TRP A 398 -6.95 -9.14 -4.92
N GLU A 399 -6.19 -8.63 -3.99
CA GLU A 399 -4.74 -8.78 -3.99
C GLU A 399 -4.30 -9.40 -2.67
N SER A 400 -3.34 -10.29 -2.74
CA SER A 400 -2.65 -10.78 -1.55
C SER A 400 -1.80 -9.66 -0.96
N CYS A 401 -1.91 -9.41 0.34
CA CYS A 401 -1.27 -8.25 0.99
C CYS A 401 -0.67 -8.54 2.36
N GLY A 402 -0.21 -9.78 2.57
CA GLY A 402 0.55 -10.17 3.76
C GLY A 402 -0.26 -10.32 5.05
N TYR A 403 -1.60 -10.33 4.97
CA TYR A 403 -2.48 -10.63 6.10
C TYR A 403 -3.78 -11.27 5.64
N THR A 404 -4.43 -11.99 6.54
CA THR A 404 -5.71 -12.66 6.27
C THR A 404 -6.79 -11.62 5.93
N GLN A 405 -7.68 -11.98 5.01
CA GLN A 405 -8.81 -11.17 4.60
C GLN A 405 -10.10 -11.92 4.83
N GLU A 406 -11.11 -11.19 5.25
CA GLU A 406 -12.47 -11.70 5.29
C GLU A 406 -13.06 -11.62 3.88
N ILE A 407 -13.27 -12.79 3.26
CA ILE A 407 -13.74 -12.90 1.87
C ILE A 407 -15.23 -13.26 1.87
N PRO A 408 -16.10 -12.49 1.20
CA PRO A 408 -17.53 -12.81 1.07
C PRO A 408 -17.71 -14.12 0.32
N GLN A 409 -18.40 -15.07 0.95
CA GLN A 409 -18.77 -16.34 0.32
C GLN A 409 -19.91 -16.15 -0.69
N LYS A 410 -20.08 -17.10 -1.61
CA LYS A 410 -21.09 -17.08 -2.68
C LYS A 410 -20.89 -16.03 -3.79
N MET A 411 -19.75 -15.37 -3.80
CA MET A 411 -19.35 -14.42 -4.83
C MET A 411 -18.15 -14.97 -5.61
N GLN A 412 -17.92 -14.45 -6.82
CA GLN A 412 -16.71 -14.79 -7.56
C GLN A 412 -15.55 -13.94 -7.06
N ASN A 413 -14.56 -14.59 -6.48
CA ASN A 413 -13.40 -13.93 -5.88
C ASN A 413 -12.12 -14.35 -6.61
N HIS A 414 -11.38 -13.39 -7.15
CA HIS A 414 -10.16 -13.61 -7.93
C HIS A 414 -8.98 -13.00 -7.19
N LEU A 415 -7.93 -13.79 -6.92
CA LEU A 415 -6.78 -13.37 -6.14
C LEU A 415 -5.58 -13.08 -7.04
N HIS A 416 -5.12 -11.84 -7.06
CA HIS A 416 -3.86 -11.44 -7.69
C HIS A 416 -2.67 -11.76 -6.80
N VAL A 417 -1.66 -12.39 -7.38
CA VAL A 417 -0.44 -12.84 -6.70
C VAL A 417 0.77 -12.70 -7.62
N PRO A 418 1.97 -12.54 -7.09
CA PRO A 418 2.32 -12.34 -5.70
C PRO A 418 2.40 -10.86 -5.29
N PHE A 419 2.21 -9.94 -6.24
CA PHE A 419 2.29 -8.51 -5.99
C PHE A 419 0.93 -7.90 -5.69
N TYR A 420 0.93 -6.93 -4.79
CA TYR A 420 -0.23 -6.07 -4.52
C TYR A 420 0.11 -4.59 -4.68
N GLN A 421 -0.82 -3.84 -5.22
CA GLN A 421 -0.66 -2.41 -5.44
C GLN A 421 -0.81 -1.63 -4.13
N THR A 422 0.19 -0.84 -3.77
CA THR A 422 0.17 0.03 -2.58
C THR A 422 -0.24 1.45 -2.89
N ASN A 423 0.16 1.94 -4.07
CA ASN A 423 -0.17 3.28 -4.52
C ASN A 423 -0.24 3.34 -6.05
N THR A 424 -1.15 4.14 -6.59
CA THR A 424 -1.27 4.44 -8.02
C THR A 424 -1.44 5.94 -8.21
N SER A 425 -0.75 6.50 -9.16
CA SER A 425 -0.82 7.92 -9.53
C SER A 425 -1.31 8.09 -10.97
N SER A 426 -1.98 9.21 -11.25
CA SER A 426 -2.29 9.59 -12.64
C SER A 426 -1.03 9.95 -13.43
N TYR A 427 0.06 10.25 -12.75
CA TYR A 427 1.35 10.59 -13.33
C TYR A 427 2.36 9.47 -13.10
N CYS A 428 3.25 9.28 -14.08
CA CYS A 428 4.25 8.23 -14.01
C CYS A 428 5.60 8.76 -13.52
N THR A 429 5.98 8.38 -12.32
CA THR A 429 7.29 8.70 -11.73
C THR A 429 8.43 8.15 -12.57
N LEU A 430 8.32 6.91 -13.04
CA LEU A 430 9.32 6.25 -13.87
C LEU A 430 9.58 7.01 -15.17
N CYS A 431 8.51 7.43 -15.85
CA CYS A 431 8.65 8.22 -17.07
C CYS A 431 9.30 9.59 -16.80
N ALA A 432 8.98 10.22 -15.66
CA ALA A 432 9.58 11.51 -15.30
C ALA A 432 11.09 11.39 -15.05
N VAL A 433 11.52 10.35 -14.36
CA VAL A 433 12.96 10.10 -14.08
C VAL A 433 13.72 9.82 -15.37
N LEU A 434 13.23 8.90 -16.20
CA LEU A 434 13.95 8.49 -17.40
C LEU A 434 14.01 9.56 -18.50
N GLU A 435 12.99 10.44 -18.57
CA GLU A 435 13.01 11.51 -19.55
C GLU A 435 13.57 12.84 -19.06
N HIS A 436 13.49 13.11 -17.78
CA HIS A 436 13.85 14.39 -17.20
C HIS A 436 14.87 14.29 -16.06
N GLY A 437 15.27 13.08 -15.67
CA GLY A 437 16.19 12.83 -14.57
C GLY A 437 15.63 13.22 -13.18
N GLU A 438 14.33 13.54 -13.07
CA GLU A 438 13.77 14.10 -11.86
C GLU A 438 12.32 13.64 -11.63
N ARG A 439 12.04 13.08 -10.46
CA ARG A 439 10.71 12.58 -10.07
C ARG A 439 9.67 13.69 -9.96
N GLY A 440 10.05 14.89 -9.56
CA GLY A 440 9.16 16.03 -9.41
C GLY A 440 8.61 16.57 -10.75
N LYS A 441 9.23 16.24 -11.87
CA LYS A 441 8.78 16.65 -13.21
C LYS A 441 7.72 15.74 -13.82
N GLN A 442 6.85 15.18 -13.02
CA GLN A 442 5.73 14.37 -13.48
C GLN A 442 4.75 15.26 -14.28
N ARG A 443 4.39 14.79 -15.46
CA ARG A 443 3.46 15.50 -16.35
C ARG A 443 2.43 14.55 -16.91
N ASP A 444 1.26 15.08 -17.18
CA ASP A 444 0.27 14.39 -17.98
C ASP A 444 0.76 14.27 -19.43
N ARG A 445 0.70 13.06 -19.98
CA ARG A 445 1.20 12.76 -21.31
C ARG A 445 0.09 12.24 -22.20
N LYS A 446 0.01 12.79 -23.41
CA LYS A 446 -0.86 12.23 -24.46
C LYS A 446 -0.29 10.94 -25.05
N LYS A 447 1.03 10.84 -25.14
CA LYS A 447 1.76 9.64 -25.61
C LYS A 447 2.87 9.32 -24.63
N CYS A 448 2.99 8.06 -24.27
CA CYS A 448 4.05 7.53 -23.42
C CYS A 448 4.94 6.60 -24.22
N PRO A 449 6.29 6.72 -24.15
CA PRO A 449 7.21 5.77 -24.79
C PRO A 449 7.25 4.41 -24.09
N ALA A 450 6.51 4.24 -22.99
CA ALA A 450 6.42 3.03 -22.19
C ALA A 450 7.78 2.50 -21.68
N PRO A 451 8.62 3.34 -21.04
CA PRO A 451 9.93 2.93 -20.53
C PRO A 451 9.83 1.83 -19.44
N CYS A 452 8.67 1.69 -18.84
CA CYS A 452 8.39 0.66 -17.84
C CYS A 452 8.38 -0.77 -18.39
N GLN A 453 8.46 -0.96 -19.72
CA GLN A 453 8.66 -2.29 -20.31
C GLN A 453 10.06 -2.85 -20.02
N GLU A 454 11.05 -1.97 -19.86
CA GLU A 454 12.45 -2.33 -19.65
C GLU A 454 12.98 -1.90 -18.28
N HIS A 455 12.27 -1.01 -17.58
CA HIS A 455 12.71 -0.43 -16.32
C HIS A 455 11.68 -0.59 -15.20
N SER A 456 12.17 -0.72 -14.00
CA SER A 456 11.37 -0.67 -12.77
C SER A 456 12.18 -0.04 -11.64
N PHE A 457 11.49 0.31 -10.57
CA PHE A 457 12.11 0.86 -9.38
C PHE A 457 12.19 -0.17 -8.28
N PHE A 458 13.34 -0.33 -7.62
CA PHE A 458 13.45 -1.10 -6.39
C PHE A 458 13.54 -0.18 -5.19
N TYR A 459 12.85 -0.59 -4.16
CA TYR A 459 12.90 0.03 -2.85
C TYR A 459 13.81 -0.80 -1.94
N PRO A 460 14.15 -0.28 -0.74
CA PRO A 460 14.95 -1.05 0.20
C PRO A 460 14.45 -2.48 0.37
N LYS A 461 15.35 -3.44 0.40
CA LYS A 461 15.04 -4.90 0.40
C LYS A 461 14.00 -5.32 1.43
N HIS A 462 14.04 -4.72 2.64
CA HIS A 462 13.12 -5.04 3.72
C HIS A 462 11.63 -4.67 3.43
N LEU A 463 11.39 -3.77 2.45
CA LEU A 463 10.03 -3.38 2.07
C LEU A 463 9.43 -4.29 1.00
N TYR A 464 10.26 -5.08 0.32
CA TYR A 464 9.84 -5.94 -0.81
C TYR A 464 8.99 -5.20 -1.83
N MET A 465 9.36 -3.94 -2.12
CA MET A 465 8.59 -3.05 -3.01
C MET A 465 9.27 -2.85 -4.35
N LYS A 466 8.44 -2.70 -5.38
CA LYS A 466 8.82 -2.40 -6.76
C LYS A 466 7.93 -1.30 -7.31
N GLY A 467 8.54 -0.28 -7.92
CA GLY A 467 7.81 0.73 -8.69
C GLY A 467 7.77 0.29 -10.16
N LYS A 468 6.59 0.13 -10.71
CA LYS A 468 6.36 -0.25 -12.11
C LYS A 468 5.18 0.54 -12.65
N TYR A 469 5.20 0.92 -13.91
CA TYR A 469 4.17 1.77 -14.51
C TYR A 469 4.05 3.12 -13.77
N ASN A 470 2.84 3.51 -13.47
CA ASN A 470 2.51 4.66 -12.62
C ASN A 470 2.18 4.25 -11.17
N SER A 471 2.60 3.08 -10.75
CA SER A 471 2.19 2.45 -9.48
C SER A 471 3.37 1.93 -8.68
N LEU A 472 3.13 1.75 -7.39
CA LEU A 472 4.01 1.06 -6.46
C LEU A 472 3.36 -0.26 -6.05
N PHE A 473 4.15 -1.32 -6.11
CA PHE A 473 3.75 -2.66 -5.74
C PHE A 473 4.61 -3.18 -4.60
N ALA A 474 4.04 -4.00 -3.76
CA ALA A 474 4.78 -4.78 -2.77
C ALA A 474 4.53 -6.27 -2.99
N LEU A 475 5.53 -7.08 -2.68
CA LEU A 475 5.45 -8.52 -2.73
C LEU A 475 4.80 -9.04 -1.44
N ASP A 476 3.84 -9.93 -1.55
CA ASP A 476 3.36 -10.68 -0.39
C ASP A 476 4.29 -11.85 -0.09
N LYS A 477 5.21 -11.61 0.83
CA LYS A 477 6.19 -12.60 1.23
C LYS A 477 5.55 -13.81 1.95
N HIS A 478 4.46 -13.63 2.69
CA HIS A 478 3.77 -14.72 3.41
C HIS A 478 3.27 -15.80 2.45
N LEU A 479 2.84 -15.41 1.26
CA LEU A 479 2.44 -16.36 0.22
C LEU A 479 3.58 -17.29 -0.21
N LEU A 480 4.79 -16.78 -0.22
CA LEU A 480 5.98 -17.51 -0.65
C LEU A 480 6.59 -18.30 0.49
N ASP A 481 6.53 -17.76 1.71
CA ASP A 481 7.10 -18.40 2.91
C ASP A 481 6.16 -19.47 3.50
N GLU A 482 4.84 -19.33 3.33
CA GLU A 482 3.83 -20.24 3.90
C GLU A 482 2.88 -20.83 2.84
N PRO A 483 3.39 -21.52 1.81
CA PRO A 483 2.59 -22.01 0.68
C PRO A 483 1.48 -23.00 1.10
N GLU A 484 1.66 -23.75 2.19
CA GLU A 484 0.66 -24.69 2.68
C GLU A 484 -0.56 -24.01 3.32
N GLN A 485 -0.41 -22.84 3.90
CA GLN A 485 -1.54 -22.05 4.40
C GLN A 485 -2.39 -21.56 3.23
N LEU A 486 -1.76 -21.03 2.21
CA LEU A 486 -2.47 -20.57 1.02
C LEU A 486 -3.15 -21.72 0.27
N LYS A 487 -2.49 -22.88 0.12
CA LYS A 487 -3.12 -24.06 -0.49
C LYS A 487 -4.40 -24.49 0.24
N ARG A 488 -4.42 -24.37 1.58
CA ARG A 488 -5.63 -24.65 2.36
C ARG A 488 -6.74 -23.63 2.15
N GLU A 489 -6.38 -22.36 1.90
CA GLU A 489 -7.33 -21.29 1.64
C GLU A 489 -7.84 -21.28 0.18
N LEU A 490 -7.01 -21.75 -0.77
CA LEU A 490 -7.37 -21.85 -2.17
C LEU A 490 -8.45 -22.93 -2.38
N GLY A 491 -9.47 -22.62 -3.17
CA GLY A 491 -10.60 -23.50 -3.41
C GLY A 491 -11.74 -23.37 -2.40
N ILE A 492 -11.50 -22.82 -1.20
CA ILE A 492 -12.56 -22.52 -0.23
C ILE A 492 -13.05 -21.07 -0.43
N LYS A 493 -12.13 -20.15 -0.69
CA LYS A 493 -12.42 -18.70 -0.75
C LYS A 493 -12.25 -18.12 -2.15
N TRP A 494 -11.49 -18.74 -3.03
CA TRP A 494 -11.06 -18.20 -4.29
C TRP A 494 -11.55 -19.04 -5.47
N ASN A 495 -12.00 -18.37 -6.53
CA ASN A 495 -12.40 -19.01 -7.78
C ASN A 495 -11.28 -19.01 -8.81
N ARG A 496 -10.39 -18.02 -8.72
CA ARG A 496 -9.31 -17.79 -9.68
C ARG A 496 -8.07 -17.27 -8.98
N LEU A 497 -6.92 -17.73 -9.43
CA LEU A 497 -5.62 -17.15 -9.12
C LEU A 497 -5.09 -16.40 -10.34
N VAL A 498 -4.80 -15.13 -10.19
CA VAL A 498 -4.30 -14.25 -11.25
C VAL A 498 -2.84 -13.94 -10.99
N VAL A 499 -1.96 -14.42 -11.86
CA VAL A 499 -0.52 -14.23 -11.72
C VAL A 499 -0.10 -12.91 -12.37
N ASN A 500 0.54 -12.05 -11.58
CA ASN A 500 1.09 -10.76 -11.99
C ASN A 500 2.60 -10.71 -11.68
N LEU A 501 3.42 -11.18 -12.56
CA LEU A 501 4.89 -11.08 -12.42
C LEU A 501 5.35 -9.76 -13.08
N LEU A 502 5.42 -8.72 -12.28
CA LEU A 502 5.72 -7.34 -12.72
C LEU A 502 7.14 -7.16 -13.26
#